data_2a0e4ae87f7d97e6a2e6e1210b01c1b4
#
_entry.id   2a0e4ae87f7d97e6a2e6e1210b01c1b4
#
_cell.length_a   1.000
_cell.length_b   1.000
_cell.length_c   1.000
_cell.angle_alpha   90.00
_cell.angle_beta   90.00
_cell.angle_gamma   90.00
#
_symmetry.space_group_name_H-M   'P 1'
#
loop_
_entity.id
_entity.type
_entity.pdbx_description
1 polymer ?
#
loop_
_entity_poly.entity_id
_entity_poly.type
_entity_poly.pdbx_seq_one_letter_code
_entity_poly.pdbx_strand_id
1 'polypeptide(L)'
;MESLFDWLDPTEAGLFDISDGADRLRDVLRIHRSGERPDLDGCAAAIVGVMDRRGSADGAQTDRAAEWVRGKLYDLTVMERWSAVADLGNIVAGPSDADTRAALDVVCQELHQRDIVPIVIGGSQVLTVPMYASYAPQERPINVVTVDAGLDFGGDPQEVNHKNWLNPLILPEGGHLFDLTQLGHQRYLVDGDTVQLMEKMHFDMVRLGRMRMDLTAVEPAIRDADLMSFDMGAIRTADHPASSEARPNGLTGEEFCQLARYAGYSDRLSSIGFFEHDPSRDGDGRGGQLIAEGIWCFIEGLMNRIGDHPRGTTEDYLQYRVVLDNEDHEVVFYKSPRSDRWWMDMPTPGNGNRKGRLLLVPCAYEDYQTAAAGSLPDRWWRTQQKLG
;
A
#
# COMPACT_ATOMS: atom_id res chain seq x y z
N MET A 1 6.65 19.38 22.58
CA MET A 1 6.38 18.38 21.53
C MET A 1 5.22 17.53 22.03
N GLU A 2 4.12 17.55 21.31
CA GLU A 2 3.00 16.65 21.58
C GLU A 2 3.52 15.21 21.36
N SER A 3 3.14 14.31 22.25
CA SER A 3 3.52 12.91 22.14
C SER A 3 2.66 12.26 21.04
N LEU A 4 3.21 11.34 20.22
CA LEU A 4 2.45 10.49 19.30
C LEU A 4 1.13 9.97 19.93
N PHE A 5 1.20 9.60 21.20
CA PHE A 5 0.07 9.05 21.95
C PHE A 5 -0.99 10.08 22.37
N ASP A 6 -0.78 11.36 22.12
CA ASP A 6 -1.80 12.38 22.40
C ASP A 6 -2.93 12.36 21.33
N TRP A 7 -2.67 11.68 20.20
CA TRP A 7 -3.61 11.46 19.09
C TRP A 7 -4.29 10.07 19.13
N LEU A 8 -3.94 9.21 20.10
CA LEU A 8 -4.27 7.80 20.07
C LEU A 8 -4.94 7.34 21.37
N ASP A 9 -6.15 6.83 21.24
CA ASP A 9 -6.81 6.12 22.32
C ASP A 9 -6.37 4.65 22.36
N PRO A 10 -6.25 4.06 23.55
CA PRO A 10 -5.87 2.65 23.69
C PRO A 10 -6.90 1.71 23.07
N THR A 11 -6.45 0.48 22.79
CA THR A 11 -7.35 -0.59 22.33
C THR A 11 -8.36 -0.98 23.41
N GLU A 12 -9.54 -1.47 23.01
CA GLU A 12 -10.58 -1.91 23.94
C GLU A 12 -10.14 -3.12 24.78
N ALA A 13 -10.39 -3.08 26.08
CA ALA A 13 -9.99 -4.12 27.03
C ALA A 13 -10.61 -5.50 26.72
N GLY A 14 -11.84 -5.55 26.19
CA GLY A 14 -12.55 -6.80 25.86
C GLY A 14 -11.94 -7.63 24.73
N LEU A 15 -10.98 -7.07 23.97
CA LEU A 15 -10.27 -7.80 22.89
C LEU A 15 -9.28 -8.85 23.43
N PHE A 16 -8.98 -8.85 24.73
CA PHE A 16 -7.99 -9.74 25.35
C PHE A 16 -8.58 -10.97 26.06
N ASP A 17 -9.92 -11.06 26.17
CA ASP A 17 -10.60 -12.07 26.99
C ASP A 17 -10.84 -13.41 26.25
N ILE A 18 -10.26 -13.65 25.07
CA ILE A 18 -10.61 -14.78 24.21
C ILE A 18 -9.48 -15.80 24.06
N SER A 19 -9.82 -17.03 24.39
CA SER A 19 -9.19 -18.34 24.15
C SER A 19 -7.81 -18.67 24.72
N ASP A 20 -7.75 -19.85 25.37
CA ASP A 20 -6.54 -20.60 25.75
C ASP A 20 -5.83 -21.10 24.46
N GLY A 21 -4.71 -20.52 24.11
CA GLY A 21 -3.85 -21.01 23.02
C GLY A 21 -2.50 -20.31 23.09
N ALA A 22 -1.42 -21.07 23.09
CA ALA A 22 -0.07 -20.53 23.02
C ALA A 22 0.23 -19.99 21.61
N ASP A 23 1.18 -19.06 21.51
CA ASP A 23 1.72 -18.53 20.26
C ASP A 23 0.72 -17.74 19.38
N ARG A 24 -0.05 -16.86 20.00
CA ARG A 24 -0.96 -15.93 19.30
C ARG A 24 -0.35 -14.54 19.14
N LEU A 25 -0.79 -13.79 18.12
CA LEU A 25 -0.30 -12.42 17.88
C LEU A 25 -0.53 -11.51 19.09
N ARG A 26 -1.66 -11.65 19.82
CA ARG A 26 -1.92 -10.88 21.06
C ARG A 26 -0.85 -11.05 22.13
N ASP A 27 -0.11 -12.19 22.14
CA ASP A 27 0.89 -12.50 23.15
C ASP A 27 2.25 -11.85 22.87
N VAL A 28 2.48 -11.44 21.62
CA VAL A 28 3.76 -10.89 21.12
C VAL A 28 3.67 -9.45 20.62
N LEU A 29 2.48 -8.96 20.32
CA LEU A 29 2.25 -7.56 19.93
C LEU A 29 2.48 -6.64 21.13
N ARG A 30 3.11 -5.51 20.91
CA ARG A 30 3.23 -4.42 21.89
C ARG A 30 2.00 -3.53 21.79
N ILE A 31 1.03 -3.75 22.67
CA ILE A 31 -0.31 -3.17 22.55
C ILE A 31 -0.47 -1.95 23.46
N HIS A 32 -0.98 -0.85 22.92
CA HIS A 32 -1.43 0.31 23.69
C HIS A 32 -2.69 -0.03 24.48
N ARG A 33 -2.54 -0.11 25.80
CA ARG A 33 -3.63 -0.39 26.75
C ARG A 33 -3.89 0.83 27.63
N SER A 34 -5.06 0.89 28.24
CA SER A 34 -5.37 1.97 29.19
C SER A 34 -4.31 2.07 30.29
N GLY A 35 -3.63 3.20 30.35
CA GLY A 35 -2.54 3.46 31.29
C GLY A 35 -1.18 2.86 30.94
N GLU A 36 -1.03 2.14 29.82
CA GLU A 36 0.20 1.51 29.38
C GLU A 36 0.49 1.81 27.91
N ARG A 37 1.50 2.62 27.62
CA ARG A 37 1.97 2.94 26.26
C ARG A 37 3.04 1.94 25.85
N PRO A 38 2.96 1.36 24.64
CA PRO A 38 3.97 0.43 24.16
C PRO A 38 5.31 1.15 23.87
N ASP A 39 6.41 0.44 24.12
CA ASP A 39 7.72 0.84 23.63
C ASP A 39 7.80 0.58 22.12
N LEU A 40 8.22 1.58 21.34
CA LEU A 40 8.32 1.51 19.88
C LEU A 40 9.73 1.19 19.39
N ASP A 41 10.72 1.12 20.27
CA ASP A 41 12.10 0.85 19.88
C ASP A 41 12.23 -0.53 19.22
N GLY A 42 12.76 -0.53 17.99
CA GLY A 42 12.94 -1.74 17.20
C GLY A 42 11.65 -2.36 16.63
N CYS A 43 10.52 -1.63 16.67
CA CYS A 43 9.32 -2.06 15.96
C CYS A 43 9.51 -1.93 14.44
N ALA A 44 9.14 -2.98 13.71
CA ALA A 44 9.13 -2.97 12.24
C ALA A 44 7.86 -2.33 11.66
N ALA A 45 6.73 -2.47 12.35
CA ALA A 45 5.44 -1.90 11.95
C ALA A 45 4.61 -1.51 13.18
N ALA A 46 3.60 -0.66 12.93
CA ALA A 46 2.62 -0.28 13.94
C ALA A 46 1.21 -0.25 13.36
N ILE A 47 0.28 -0.93 14.02
CA ILE A 47 -1.14 -0.95 13.66
C ILE A 47 -1.80 0.31 14.23
N VAL A 48 -2.55 1.01 13.38
CA VAL A 48 -3.30 2.23 13.73
C VAL A 48 -4.73 2.07 13.24
N GLY A 49 -5.70 2.07 14.16
CA GLY A 49 -7.11 2.16 13.80
C GLY A 49 -7.53 3.60 13.55
N VAL A 50 -8.48 3.84 12.65
CA VAL A 50 -9.11 5.15 12.48
C VAL A 50 -10.62 5.00 12.59
N MET A 51 -11.22 5.65 13.59
CA MET A 51 -12.65 5.49 13.92
C MET A 51 -13.52 6.55 13.23
N ASP A 52 -13.26 6.81 11.95
CA ASP A 52 -13.97 7.83 11.16
C ASP A 52 -14.33 7.31 9.76
N ARG A 53 -15.64 7.37 9.42
CA ARG A 53 -16.16 6.94 8.10
C ARG A 53 -16.78 8.08 7.28
N ARG A 54 -16.60 9.31 7.68
CA ARG A 54 -17.28 10.46 7.03
C ARG A 54 -16.99 10.60 5.54
N GLY A 55 -15.91 10.02 5.03
CA GLY A 55 -15.60 9.99 3.61
C GLY A 55 -16.23 8.81 2.84
N SER A 56 -16.76 7.78 3.51
CA SER A 56 -17.35 6.58 2.88
C SER A 56 -18.74 6.85 2.28
N ALA A 57 -19.26 5.91 1.49
CA ALA A 57 -20.54 6.02 0.81
C ALA A 57 -21.74 6.22 1.76
N ASP A 58 -21.70 5.70 2.97
CA ASP A 58 -22.75 5.84 3.98
C ASP A 58 -22.62 7.10 4.85
N GLY A 59 -21.46 7.78 4.80
CA GLY A 59 -21.20 9.02 5.54
C GLY A 59 -21.25 8.90 7.07
N ALA A 60 -21.13 7.69 7.63
CA ALA A 60 -21.19 7.47 9.07
C ALA A 60 -20.02 8.19 9.78
N GLN A 61 -20.32 8.79 10.95
CA GLN A 61 -19.31 9.54 11.70
C GLN A 61 -18.31 8.66 12.45
N THR A 62 -18.73 7.45 12.81
CA THR A 62 -17.90 6.53 13.60
C THR A 62 -17.67 5.24 12.84
N ASP A 63 -16.48 4.70 13.01
CA ASP A 63 -16.08 3.39 12.48
C ASP A 63 -15.58 2.50 13.62
N ARG A 64 -15.87 1.21 13.53
CA ARG A 64 -15.36 0.17 14.43
C ARG A 64 -14.61 -0.93 13.67
N ALA A 65 -14.27 -0.68 12.40
CA ALA A 65 -13.60 -1.65 11.56
C ALA A 65 -12.29 -2.15 12.20
N ALA A 66 -11.49 -1.24 12.74
CA ALA A 66 -10.22 -1.59 13.35
C ALA A 66 -10.38 -2.54 14.55
N GLU A 67 -11.37 -2.29 15.42
CA GLU A 67 -11.64 -3.16 16.57
C GLU A 67 -12.17 -4.53 16.15
N TRP A 68 -13.04 -4.55 15.13
CA TRP A 68 -13.57 -5.77 14.56
C TRP A 68 -12.47 -6.66 13.96
N VAL A 69 -11.55 -6.06 13.20
CA VAL A 69 -10.38 -6.72 12.61
C VAL A 69 -9.41 -7.20 13.69
N ARG A 70 -9.12 -6.38 14.73
CA ARG A 70 -8.25 -6.76 15.84
C ARG A 70 -8.73 -8.01 16.55
N GLY A 71 -10.04 -8.13 16.81
CA GLY A 71 -10.63 -9.31 17.42
C GLY A 71 -10.35 -10.60 16.67
N LYS A 72 -10.09 -10.52 15.35
CA LYS A 72 -9.69 -11.67 14.52
C LYS A 72 -8.17 -11.80 14.44
N LEU A 73 -7.46 -10.69 14.25
CA LEU A 73 -6.01 -10.66 14.08
C LEU A 73 -5.27 -11.20 15.32
N TYR A 74 -5.74 -10.84 16.51
CA TYR A 74 -5.10 -11.24 17.76
C TYR A 74 -5.14 -12.75 17.99
N ASP A 75 -6.10 -13.44 17.40
CA ASP A 75 -6.23 -14.90 17.48
C ASP A 75 -5.41 -15.67 16.44
N LEU A 76 -4.79 -14.99 15.47
CA LEU A 76 -3.92 -15.63 14.50
C LEU A 76 -2.59 -16.04 15.14
N THR A 77 -1.97 -17.09 14.58
CA THR A 77 -0.69 -17.60 15.07
C THR A 77 0.48 -16.66 14.74
N VAL A 78 1.48 -16.65 15.61
CA VAL A 78 2.76 -15.97 15.35
C VAL A 78 3.51 -16.67 14.22
N MET A 79 4.15 -15.90 13.34
CA MET A 79 5.00 -16.44 12.28
C MET A 79 6.37 -16.87 12.82
N GLU A 80 7.07 -17.76 12.10
CA GLU A 80 8.38 -18.30 12.52
C GLU A 80 9.44 -17.20 12.75
N ARG A 81 9.45 -16.19 11.87
CA ARG A 81 10.30 -15.01 12.05
C ARG A 81 9.46 -13.90 12.64
N TRP A 82 9.90 -13.35 13.74
CA TRP A 82 9.21 -12.27 14.42
C TRP A 82 10.16 -11.12 14.78
N SER A 83 9.75 -9.91 14.49
CA SER A 83 10.30 -8.67 15.04
C SER A 83 9.17 -7.95 15.77
N ALA A 84 9.48 -6.97 16.58
CA ALA A 84 8.45 -6.24 17.30
C ALA A 84 7.48 -5.53 16.32
N VAL A 85 6.20 -5.70 16.57
CA VAL A 85 5.09 -4.96 15.96
C VAL A 85 4.28 -4.35 17.10
N ALA A 86 3.97 -3.06 16.98
CA ALA A 86 3.12 -2.38 17.94
C ALA A 86 1.66 -2.32 17.43
N ASP A 87 0.70 -2.29 18.37
CA ASP A 87 -0.64 -1.81 18.09
C ASP A 87 -0.89 -0.55 18.92
N LEU A 88 -1.06 0.57 18.25
CA LEU A 88 -1.12 1.90 18.87
C LEU A 88 -2.52 2.30 19.32
N GLY A 89 -3.52 1.47 19.05
CA GLY A 89 -4.91 1.81 19.32
C GLY A 89 -5.52 2.63 18.18
N ASN A 90 -6.37 3.59 18.52
CA ASN A 90 -7.25 4.26 17.56
C ASN A 90 -7.09 5.76 17.54
N ILE A 91 -7.10 6.35 16.36
CA ILE A 91 -7.42 7.77 16.16
C ILE A 91 -8.95 7.89 16.21
N VAL A 92 -9.45 8.62 17.19
CA VAL A 92 -10.89 8.89 17.33
C VAL A 92 -11.31 9.96 16.33
N ALA A 93 -12.54 9.86 15.82
CA ALA A 93 -13.10 10.87 14.93
C ALA A 93 -13.05 12.27 15.58
N GLY A 94 -12.31 13.17 14.95
CA GLY A 94 -12.22 14.57 15.37
C GLY A 94 -13.52 15.33 15.12
N PRO A 95 -13.61 16.61 15.54
CA PRO A 95 -14.78 17.46 15.29
C PRO A 95 -15.15 17.55 13.81
N SER A 96 -14.15 17.59 12.93
CA SER A 96 -14.32 17.47 11.48
C SER A 96 -13.51 16.30 10.92
N ASP A 97 -13.81 15.87 9.68
CA ASP A 97 -13.01 14.85 8.99
C ASP A 97 -11.58 15.37 8.69
N ALA A 98 -11.42 16.67 8.52
CA ALA A 98 -10.12 17.31 8.37
C ALA A 98 -9.25 17.17 9.63
N ASP A 99 -9.86 17.25 10.83
CA ASP A 99 -9.12 17.04 12.08
C ASP A 99 -8.64 15.59 12.21
N THR A 100 -9.48 14.61 11.85
CA THR A 100 -9.08 13.19 11.85
C THR A 100 -7.96 12.94 10.83
N ARG A 101 -8.06 13.53 9.64
CA ARG A 101 -7.01 13.42 8.60
C ARG A 101 -5.70 14.04 9.05
N ALA A 102 -5.74 15.20 9.70
CA ALA A 102 -4.56 15.85 10.24
C ALA A 102 -3.89 15.00 11.35
N ALA A 103 -4.68 14.38 12.23
CA ALA A 103 -4.16 13.47 13.24
C ALA A 103 -3.46 12.24 12.61
N LEU A 104 -4.07 11.62 11.58
CA LEU A 104 -3.46 10.49 10.87
C LEU A 104 -2.17 10.89 10.15
N ASP A 105 -2.13 12.06 9.53
CA ASP A 105 -0.92 12.59 8.89
C ASP A 105 0.23 12.70 9.91
N VAL A 106 -0.01 13.33 11.07
CA VAL A 106 0.99 13.47 12.14
C VAL A 106 1.45 12.11 12.65
N VAL A 107 0.54 11.18 12.91
CA VAL A 107 0.87 9.82 13.37
C VAL A 107 1.74 9.09 12.35
N CYS A 108 1.40 9.13 11.05
CA CYS A 108 2.19 8.51 10.00
C CYS A 108 3.58 9.16 9.86
N GLN A 109 3.68 10.50 9.96
CA GLN A 109 4.98 11.20 9.93
C GLN A 109 5.90 10.75 11.08
N GLU A 110 5.37 10.68 12.30
CA GLU A 110 6.14 10.22 13.48
C GLU A 110 6.62 8.77 13.33
N LEU A 111 5.81 7.89 12.74
CA LEU A 111 6.19 6.51 12.47
C LEU A 111 7.26 6.42 11.38
N HIS A 112 7.13 7.19 10.28
CA HIS A 112 8.14 7.25 9.23
C HIS A 112 9.49 7.76 9.74
N GLN A 113 9.51 8.75 10.66
CA GLN A 113 10.75 9.25 11.27
C GLN A 113 11.49 8.21 12.11
N ARG A 114 10.78 7.15 12.52
CA ARG A 114 11.31 6.02 13.30
C ARG A 114 11.56 4.78 12.45
N ASP A 115 11.40 4.86 11.12
CA ASP A 115 11.45 3.73 10.20
C ASP A 115 10.42 2.61 10.55
N ILE A 116 9.27 2.98 11.14
CA ILE A 116 8.19 2.07 11.49
C ILE A 116 7.10 2.19 10.42
N VAL A 117 6.67 1.05 9.85
CA VAL A 117 5.63 0.99 8.82
C VAL A 117 4.24 1.10 9.44
N PRO A 118 3.45 2.18 9.21
CA PRO A 118 2.05 2.22 9.62
C PRO A 118 1.20 1.22 8.83
N ILE A 119 0.43 0.42 9.56
CA ILE A 119 -0.65 -0.45 9.07
C ILE A 119 -1.96 0.19 9.50
N VAL A 120 -2.62 0.91 8.58
CA VAL A 120 -3.83 1.67 8.89
C VAL A 120 -5.06 0.83 8.61
N ILE A 121 -5.98 0.77 9.55
CA ILE A 121 -7.23 0.02 9.44
C ILE A 121 -8.41 0.95 9.68
N GLY A 122 -9.39 0.90 8.81
CA GLY A 122 -10.71 1.47 9.03
C GLY A 122 -11.04 2.66 8.18
N GLY A 123 -12.28 3.06 8.29
CA GLY A 123 -12.83 4.22 7.63
C GLY A 123 -12.89 4.15 6.12
N SER A 124 -12.98 5.33 5.55
CA SER A 124 -12.99 5.54 4.11
C SER A 124 -11.60 5.47 3.51
N GLN A 125 -11.50 5.05 2.25
CA GLN A 125 -10.27 5.10 1.48
C GLN A 125 -9.72 6.54 1.31
N VAL A 126 -10.50 7.57 1.60
CA VAL A 126 -10.03 8.97 1.73
C VAL A 126 -8.85 9.09 2.70
N LEU A 127 -8.73 8.21 3.68
CA LEU A 127 -7.61 8.16 4.63
C LEU A 127 -6.25 7.87 3.97
N THR A 128 -6.25 7.41 2.73
CA THR A 128 -5.02 7.34 1.92
C THR A 128 -4.41 8.73 1.66
N VAL A 129 -5.24 9.78 1.61
CA VAL A 129 -4.77 11.16 1.40
C VAL A 129 -3.81 11.63 2.50
N PRO A 130 -4.15 11.58 3.80
CA PRO A 130 -3.21 11.93 4.87
C PRO A 130 -2.01 10.96 4.95
N MET A 131 -2.18 9.67 4.66
CA MET A 131 -1.05 8.74 4.57
C MET A 131 -0.06 9.17 3.48
N TYR A 132 -0.54 9.62 2.32
CA TYR A 132 0.30 10.18 1.28
C TYR A 132 0.94 11.52 1.69
N ALA A 133 0.16 12.41 2.31
CA ALA A 133 0.65 13.72 2.77
C ALA A 133 1.80 13.58 3.78
N SER A 134 1.81 12.52 4.61
CA SER A 134 2.85 12.26 5.60
C SER A 134 4.26 12.07 5.01
N TYR A 135 4.38 11.88 3.69
CA TYR A 135 5.66 11.81 2.99
C TYR A 135 6.24 13.19 2.63
N ALA A 136 5.45 14.27 2.72
CA ALA A 136 5.89 15.60 2.30
C ALA A 136 7.23 16.05 2.92
N PRO A 137 7.52 15.79 4.22
CA PRO A 137 8.82 16.17 4.80
C PRO A 137 10.02 15.44 4.22
N GLN A 138 9.82 14.36 3.45
CA GLN A 138 10.92 13.59 2.84
C GLN A 138 11.41 14.21 1.52
N GLU A 139 10.66 15.17 0.94
CA GLU A 139 11.00 15.92 -0.29
C GLU A 139 11.48 15.00 -1.45
N ARG A 140 10.87 13.82 -1.60
CA ARG A 140 11.22 12.84 -2.63
C ARG A 140 10.01 12.36 -3.41
N PRO A 141 10.22 11.82 -4.63
CA PRO A 141 9.15 11.18 -5.41
C PRO A 141 8.55 9.98 -4.65
N ILE A 142 7.21 9.87 -4.70
CA ILE A 142 6.42 8.84 -4.02
C ILE A 142 5.67 8.02 -5.05
N ASN A 143 5.73 6.69 -4.92
CA ASN A 143 4.98 5.73 -5.71
C ASN A 143 3.83 5.18 -4.88
N VAL A 144 2.62 5.24 -5.44
CA VAL A 144 1.40 4.76 -4.79
C VAL A 144 0.82 3.59 -5.58
N VAL A 145 0.47 2.52 -4.88
CA VAL A 145 -0.33 1.43 -5.44
C VAL A 145 -1.69 1.42 -4.75
N THR A 146 -2.77 1.41 -5.52
CA THR A 146 -4.12 1.24 -5.01
C THR A 146 -4.76 -0.02 -5.59
N VAL A 147 -5.48 -0.73 -4.74
CA VAL A 147 -6.28 -1.90 -5.13
C VAL A 147 -7.73 -1.53 -4.99
N ASP A 148 -8.41 -1.37 -6.12
CA ASP A 148 -9.80 -0.94 -6.16
C ASP A 148 -10.48 -1.43 -7.45
N ALA A 149 -11.78 -1.74 -7.37
CA ALA A 149 -12.61 -2.12 -8.50
C ALA A 149 -12.98 -0.94 -9.41
N GLY A 150 -13.00 0.27 -8.85
CA GLY A 150 -13.26 1.54 -9.51
C GLY A 150 -11.99 2.33 -9.83
N LEU A 151 -12.19 3.62 -10.09
CA LEU A 151 -11.13 4.62 -10.19
C LEU A 151 -11.69 5.93 -9.63
N ASP A 152 -11.35 6.25 -8.41
CA ASP A 152 -11.93 7.33 -7.62
C ASP A 152 -11.27 8.67 -7.92
N PHE A 153 -11.50 9.13 -9.13
CA PHE A 153 -10.94 10.37 -9.67
C PHE A 153 -12.00 11.19 -10.41
N GLY A 154 -11.95 12.50 -10.29
CA GLY A 154 -12.86 13.43 -10.96
C GLY A 154 -13.85 14.08 -9.98
N GLY A 155 -14.97 14.59 -10.50
CA GLY A 155 -15.95 15.32 -9.68
C GLY A 155 -15.45 16.67 -9.17
N ASP A 156 -16.04 17.18 -8.08
CA ASP A 156 -15.61 18.45 -7.46
C ASP A 156 -14.33 18.23 -6.65
N PRO A 157 -13.22 18.87 -7.00
CA PRO A 157 -11.95 18.71 -6.28
C PRO A 157 -11.96 19.35 -4.86
N GLN A 158 -12.97 20.15 -4.53
CA GLN A 158 -13.10 20.76 -3.20
C GLN A 158 -13.80 19.84 -2.19
N GLU A 159 -14.56 18.83 -2.67
CA GLU A 159 -15.27 17.86 -1.84
C GLU A 159 -14.60 16.47 -1.95
N VAL A 160 -13.58 16.22 -1.14
CA VAL A 160 -12.88 14.94 -1.14
C VAL A 160 -13.70 13.87 -0.41
N ASN A 161 -14.03 12.80 -1.14
CA ASN A 161 -14.80 11.65 -0.65
C ASN A 161 -14.31 10.35 -1.33
N HIS A 162 -14.95 9.21 -1.00
CA HIS A 162 -14.58 7.89 -1.53
C HIS A 162 -14.60 7.77 -3.07
N LYS A 163 -15.23 8.70 -3.81
CA LYS A 163 -15.27 8.67 -5.29
C LYS A 163 -14.23 9.56 -5.97
N ASN A 164 -13.46 10.34 -5.22
CA ASN A 164 -12.52 11.28 -5.81
C ASN A 164 -11.26 11.52 -4.97
N TRP A 165 -10.97 10.63 -4.04
CA TRP A 165 -9.83 10.77 -3.13
C TRP A 165 -8.45 10.78 -3.85
N LEU A 166 -8.38 10.36 -5.11
CA LEU A 166 -7.18 10.48 -5.94
C LEU A 166 -6.90 11.91 -6.39
N ASN A 167 -7.90 12.80 -6.40
CA ASN A 167 -7.71 14.19 -6.83
C ASN A 167 -6.60 14.91 -6.04
N PRO A 168 -6.55 14.89 -4.70
CA PRO A 168 -5.49 15.54 -3.93
C PRO A 168 -4.08 14.99 -4.20
N LEU A 169 -3.96 13.76 -4.71
CA LEU A 169 -2.67 13.16 -5.04
C LEU A 169 -2.21 13.58 -6.43
N ILE A 170 -3.15 13.67 -7.39
CA ILE A 170 -2.86 13.79 -8.83
C ILE A 170 -2.85 15.25 -9.30
N LEU A 171 -3.79 16.09 -8.81
CA LEU A 171 -4.01 17.43 -9.34
C LEU A 171 -3.03 18.52 -8.87
N PRO A 172 -2.40 18.46 -7.67
CA PRO A 172 -1.51 19.54 -7.24
C PRO A 172 -0.27 19.66 -8.13
N GLU A 173 -0.04 20.85 -8.68
CA GLU A 173 1.22 21.17 -9.33
C GLU A 173 2.38 21.11 -8.32
N GLY A 174 3.47 20.41 -8.67
CA GLY A 174 4.61 20.24 -7.77
C GLY A 174 4.38 19.23 -6.64
N GLY A 175 3.36 18.38 -6.75
CA GLY A 175 3.15 17.25 -5.85
C GLY A 175 4.30 16.23 -5.90
N HIS A 176 4.40 15.41 -4.87
CA HIS A 176 5.45 14.38 -4.76
C HIS A 176 5.08 13.06 -5.46
N LEU A 177 3.89 12.95 -6.06
CA LEU A 177 3.45 11.73 -6.77
C LEU A 177 4.29 11.54 -8.03
N PHE A 178 5.08 10.47 -8.05
CA PHE A 178 5.85 10.08 -9.23
C PHE A 178 5.15 9.00 -10.04
N ASP A 179 4.60 7.99 -9.36
CA ASP A 179 3.88 6.90 -10.00
C ASP A 179 2.61 6.53 -9.24
N LEU A 180 1.58 6.18 -10.00
CA LEU A 180 0.34 5.59 -9.52
C LEU A 180 0.05 4.32 -10.29
N THR A 181 -0.08 3.22 -9.57
CA THR A 181 -0.54 1.96 -10.13
C THR A 181 -1.90 1.59 -9.54
N GLN A 182 -2.92 1.51 -10.40
CA GLN A 182 -4.27 1.04 -10.05
C GLN A 182 -4.40 -0.44 -10.37
N LEU A 183 -4.63 -1.27 -9.36
CA LEU A 183 -4.79 -2.71 -9.47
C LEU A 183 -6.25 -3.13 -9.30
N GLY A 184 -6.72 -4.05 -10.12
CA GLY A 184 -8.00 -4.72 -9.94
C GLY A 184 -9.20 -4.02 -10.57
N HIS A 185 -9.04 -2.89 -11.24
CA HIS A 185 -10.15 -2.15 -11.80
C HIS A 185 -10.95 -2.98 -12.81
N GLN A 186 -12.26 -2.72 -12.84
CA GLN A 186 -13.20 -3.41 -13.72
C GLN A 186 -13.74 -2.41 -14.77
N ARG A 187 -13.57 -2.72 -16.05
CA ARG A 187 -13.84 -1.80 -17.17
C ARG A 187 -15.24 -1.20 -17.16
N TYR A 188 -16.23 -1.94 -16.67
CA TYR A 188 -17.62 -1.49 -16.59
C TYR A 188 -17.92 -0.61 -15.36
N LEU A 189 -16.94 -0.38 -14.48
CA LEU A 189 -17.04 0.51 -13.32
C LEU A 189 -16.23 1.80 -13.49
N VAL A 190 -15.43 1.89 -14.55
CA VAL A 190 -14.52 3.01 -14.78
C VAL A 190 -14.87 3.72 -16.07
N ASP A 191 -15.00 5.03 -16.00
CA ASP A 191 -15.21 5.87 -17.18
C ASP A 191 -14.01 5.82 -18.14
N GLY A 192 -14.33 5.74 -19.45
CA GLY A 192 -13.32 5.60 -20.48
C GLY A 192 -12.39 6.79 -20.61
N ASP A 193 -12.91 7.99 -20.41
CA ASP A 193 -12.13 9.24 -20.51
C ASP A 193 -11.15 9.35 -19.35
N THR A 194 -11.56 8.90 -18.16
CA THR A 194 -10.69 8.86 -16.98
C THR A 194 -9.55 7.87 -17.16
N VAL A 195 -9.80 6.67 -17.72
CA VAL A 195 -8.73 5.71 -18.03
C VAL A 195 -7.74 6.31 -19.03
N GLN A 196 -8.23 6.96 -20.10
CA GLN A 196 -7.35 7.60 -21.07
C GLN A 196 -6.52 8.73 -20.47
N LEU A 197 -7.07 9.47 -19.50
CA LEU A 197 -6.33 10.50 -18.80
C LEU A 197 -5.18 9.89 -17.97
N MET A 198 -5.45 8.82 -17.23
CA MET A 198 -4.42 8.10 -16.44
C MET A 198 -3.32 7.53 -17.36
N GLU A 199 -3.70 6.95 -18.49
CA GLU A 199 -2.75 6.45 -19.50
C GLU A 199 -1.90 7.58 -20.09
N LYS A 200 -2.48 8.77 -20.34
CA LYS A 200 -1.72 9.96 -20.80
C LYS A 200 -0.74 10.49 -19.75
N MET A 201 -1.04 10.29 -18.48
CA MET A 201 -0.14 10.59 -17.35
C MET A 201 0.88 9.46 -17.12
N HIS A 202 0.86 8.43 -17.95
CA HIS A 202 1.71 7.24 -17.89
C HIS A 202 1.54 6.39 -16.62
N PHE A 203 0.39 6.51 -15.93
CA PHE A 203 0.06 5.68 -14.79
C PHE A 203 -0.37 4.26 -15.22
N ASP A 204 -0.10 3.29 -14.37
CA ASP A 204 -0.40 1.89 -14.64
C ASP A 204 -1.84 1.53 -14.23
N MET A 205 -2.63 1.09 -15.21
CA MET A 205 -4.03 0.68 -15.04
C MET A 205 -4.18 -0.83 -15.30
N VAL A 206 -4.06 -1.64 -14.23
CA VAL A 206 -4.10 -3.11 -14.35
C VAL A 206 -5.49 -3.66 -14.04
N ARG A 207 -6.16 -4.21 -15.08
CA ARG A 207 -7.50 -4.79 -14.93
C ARG A 207 -7.48 -6.09 -14.13
N LEU A 208 -8.56 -6.34 -13.38
CA LEU A 208 -8.76 -7.60 -12.66
C LEU A 208 -8.52 -8.85 -13.52
N GLY A 209 -9.06 -8.87 -14.76
CA GLY A 209 -8.89 -10.01 -15.65
C GLY A 209 -7.43 -10.27 -16.04
N ARG A 210 -6.61 -9.22 -16.17
CA ARG A 210 -5.17 -9.36 -16.44
C ARG A 210 -4.42 -9.91 -15.23
N MET A 211 -4.74 -9.40 -14.03
CA MET A 211 -4.16 -9.91 -12.78
C MET A 211 -4.44 -11.40 -12.58
N ARG A 212 -5.65 -11.86 -12.91
CA ARG A 212 -6.01 -13.29 -12.83
C ARG A 212 -5.28 -14.20 -13.81
N MET A 213 -4.82 -13.68 -14.92
CA MET A 213 -3.99 -14.46 -15.84
C MET A 213 -2.58 -14.68 -15.26
N ASP A 214 -2.04 -13.67 -14.59
CA ASP A 214 -0.74 -13.72 -13.94
C ASP A 214 -0.68 -12.67 -12.83
N LEU A 215 -0.87 -13.10 -11.58
CA LEU A 215 -0.79 -12.23 -10.42
C LEU A 215 0.66 -11.81 -10.12
N THR A 216 1.65 -12.58 -10.57
CA THR A 216 3.06 -12.25 -10.34
C THR A 216 3.52 -11.04 -11.16
N ALA A 217 2.84 -10.73 -12.26
CA ALA A 217 3.15 -9.60 -13.12
C ALA A 217 2.99 -8.22 -12.43
N VAL A 218 2.21 -8.15 -11.33
CA VAL A 218 2.04 -6.89 -10.56
C VAL A 218 3.04 -6.76 -9.41
N GLU A 219 3.78 -7.82 -9.06
CA GLU A 219 4.78 -7.79 -7.97
C GLU A 219 5.81 -6.66 -8.15
N PRO A 220 6.40 -6.41 -9.33
CA PRO A 220 7.35 -5.32 -9.49
C PRO A 220 6.77 -3.94 -9.19
N ALA A 221 5.50 -3.68 -9.54
CA ALA A 221 4.84 -2.42 -9.22
C ALA A 221 4.62 -2.27 -7.71
N ILE A 222 4.16 -3.33 -7.04
CA ILE A 222 3.98 -3.35 -5.57
C ILE A 222 5.33 -3.19 -4.87
N ARG A 223 6.38 -3.82 -5.38
CA ARG A 223 7.74 -3.72 -4.83
C ARG A 223 8.34 -2.32 -4.96
N ASP A 224 7.90 -1.54 -5.95
CA ASP A 224 8.34 -0.15 -6.17
C ASP A 224 7.49 0.88 -5.38
N ALA A 225 6.39 0.46 -4.77
CA ALA A 225 5.51 1.34 -4.02
C ALA A 225 6.13 1.80 -2.70
N ASP A 226 5.83 3.04 -2.34
CA ASP A 226 6.04 3.61 -1.00
C ASP A 226 4.80 3.42 -0.13
N LEU A 227 3.61 3.57 -0.73
CA LEU A 227 2.30 3.46 -0.09
C LEU A 227 1.42 2.50 -0.88
N MET A 228 0.77 1.57 -0.18
CA MET A 228 -0.27 0.71 -0.75
C MET A 228 -1.60 0.89 -0.02
N SER A 229 -2.68 1.06 -0.78
CA SER A 229 -4.04 1.28 -0.28
C SER A 229 -5.00 0.24 -0.84
N PHE A 230 -5.72 -0.45 0.03
CA PHE A 230 -6.76 -1.41 -0.34
C PHE A 230 -8.16 -0.84 -0.08
N ASP A 231 -8.98 -0.75 -1.12
CA ASP A 231 -10.42 -0.73 -0.99
C ASP A 231 -10.94 -2.16 -0.88
N MET A 232 -11.57 -2.50 0.24
CA MET A 232 -12.13 -3.83 0.46
C MET A 232 -13.35 -4.12 -0.43
N GLY A 233 -13.93 -3.10 -1.09
CA GLY A 233 -14.93 -3.25 -2.16
C GLY A 233 -14.36 -3.86 -3.46
N ALA A 234 -13.03 -3.91 -3.61
CA ALA A 234 -12.35 -4.61 -4.70
C ALA A 234 -12.46 -6.14 -4.58
N ILE A 235 -12.77 -6.66 -3.39
CA ILE A 235 -12.91 -8.10 -3.13
C ILE A 235 -14.34 -8.55 -3.49
N ARG A 236 -14.48 -9.72 -4.11
CA ARG A 236 -15.81 -10.26 -4.43
C ARG A 236 -16.64 -10.51 -3.16
N THR A 237 -17.94 -10.26 -3.23
CA THR A 237 -18.87 -10.41 -2.11
C THR A 237 -18.83 -11.79 -1.44
N ALA A 238 -18.49 -12.85 -2.18
CA ALA A 238 -18.40 -14.20 -1.62
C ALA A 238 -17.32 -14.31 -0.52
N ASP A 239 -16.25 -13.52 -0.63
CA ASP A 239 -15.11 -13.55 0.29
C ASP A 239 -15.16 -12.35 1.26
N HIS A 240 -15.60 -11.16 0.80
CA HIS A 240 -15.77 -9.98 1.63
C HIS A 240 -17.14 -9.31 1.39
N PRO A 241 -18.18 -9.69 2.14
CA PRO A 241 -19.52 -9.11 1.98
C PRO A 241 -19.66 -7.72 2.62
N ALA A 242 -18.73 -7.33 3.46
CA ALA A 242 -18.81 -6.21 4.38
C ALA A 242 -18.26 -4.89 3.79
N SER A 243 -18.62 -4.59 2.55
CA SER A 243 -18.41 -3.26 1.93
C SER A 243 -19.75 -2.72 1.43
N SER A 244 -19.92 -1.41 1.48
CA SER A 244 -21.09 -0.73 0.87
C SER A 244 -21.12 -0.91 -0.65
N GLU A 245 -19.96 -1.14 -1.26
CA GLU A 245 -19.77 -1.36 -2.69
C GLU A 245 -19.46 -2.82 -3.06
N ALA A 246 -19.75 -3.77 -2.16
CA ALA A 246 -19.53 -5.19 -2.38
C ALA A 246 -20.20 -5.70 -3.67
N ARG A 247 -19.43 -6.38 -4.52
CA ARG A 247 -19.85 -6.85 -5.86
C ARG A 247 -19.58 -8.34 -6.04
N PRO A 248 -20.35 -9.03 -6.93
CA PRO A 248 -20.11 -10.46 -7.18
C PRO A 248 -18.76 -10.74 -7.84
N ASN A 249 -18.26 -9.79 -8.64
CA ASN A 249 -16.94 -9.87 -9.26
C ASN A 249 -15.95 -9.00 -8.49
N GLY A 250 -14.78 -9.53 -8.20
CA GLY A 250 -13.71 -8.87 -7.48
C GLY A 250 -12.55 -9.83 -7.30
N LEU A 251 -11.51 -9.40 -6.62
CA LEU A 251 -10.42 -10.28 -6.18
C LEU A 251 -10.96 -11.37 -5.26
N THR A 252 -10.33 -12.54 -5.29
CA THR A 252 -10.55 -13.56 -4.27
C THR A 252 -9.80 -13.19 -2.99
N GLY A 253 -10.17 -13.80 -1.85
CA GLY A 253 -9.43 -13.67 -0.60
C GLY A 253 -7.96 -14.11 -0.72
N GLU A 254 -7.68 -15.17 -1.51
CA GLU A 254 -6.31 -15.62 -1.78
C GLU A 254 -5.50 -14.58 -2.57
N GLU A 255 -6.07 -14.00 -3.63
CA GLU A 255 -5.43 -12.94 -4.42
C GLU A 255 -5.13 -11.71 -3.55
N PHE A 256 -6.06 -11.32 -2.68
CA PHE A 256 -5.87 -10.23 -1.72
C PHE A 256 -4.71 -10.51 -0.74
N CYS A 257 -4.70 -11.68 -0.10
CA CYS A 257 -3.62 -12.08 0.81
C CYS A 257 -2.26 -12.13 0.11
N GLN A 258 -2.22 -12.59 -1.15
CA GLN A 258 -1.00 -12.62 -1.94
C GLN A 258 -0.49 -11.22 -2.27
N LEU A 259 -1.37 -10.27 -2.61
CA LEU A 259 -0.99 -8.86 -2.85
C LEU A 259 -0.46 -8.22 -1.56
N ALA A 260 -1.10 -8.44 -0.42
CA ALA A 260 -0.65 -7.97 0.87
C ALA A 260 0.74 -8.55 1.23
N ARG A 261 0.98 -9.83 0.93
CA ARG A 261 2.28 -10.47 1.11
C ARG A 261 3.36 -9.87 0.21
N TYR A 262 3.07 -9.58 -1.07
CA TYR A 262 3.99 -8.88 -1.96
C TYR A 262 4.37 -7.50 -1.42
N ALA A 263 3.39 -6.76 -0.88
CA ALA A 263 3.63 -5.49 -0.21
C ALA A 263 4.58 -5.64 0.99
N GLY A 264 4.37 -6.66 1.81
CA GLY A 264 5.25 -6.98 2.94
C GLY A 264 6.69 -7.24 2.51
N TYR A 265 6.91 -8.02 1.46
CA TYR A 265 8.25 -8.31 0.93
C TYR A 265 8.98 -7.11 0.31
N SER A 266 8.29 -6.00 0.03
CA SER A 266 8.92 -4.82 -0.53
C SER A 266 9.82 -4.12 0.49
N ASP A 267 11.11 -3.99 0.19
CA ASP A 267 12.06 -3.22 1.03
C ASP A 267 11.80 -1.71 0.97
N ARG A 268 10.95 -1.26 0.04
CA ARG A 268 10.62 0.15 -0.18
C ARG A 268 9.32 0.56 0.49
N LEU A 269 8.32 -0.33 0.50
CA LEU A 269 7.00 0.00 1.03
C LEU A 269 7.08 0.40 2.50
N SER A 270 6.57 1.58 2.81
CA SER A 270 6.64 2.21 4.12
C SER A 270 5.29 2.62 4.69
N SER A 271 4.17 2.34 3.98
CA SER A 271 2.80 2.48 4.51
C SER A 271 1.85 1.52 3.81
N ILE A 272 0.88 0.99 4.55
CA ILE A 272 -0.22 0.18 4.00
C ILE A 272 -1.53 0.50 4.71
N GLY A 273 -2.64 0.55 3.96
CA GLY A 273 -3.96 0.80 4.50
C GLY A 273 -5.04 -0.14 3.97
N PHE A 274 -6.03 -0.46 4.83
CA PHE A 274 -7.18 -1.33 4.54
C PHE A 274 -8.47 -0.58 4.89
N PHE A 275 -9.28 -0.27 3.87
CA PHE A 275 -10.39 0.68 3.97
C PHE A 275 -11.70 0.11 3.43
N GLU A 276 -12.82 0.82 3.66
CA GLU A 276 -14.16 0.50 3.17
C GLU A 276 -14.73 -0.83 3.70
N HIS A 277 -14.26 -1.28 4.87
CA HIS A 277 -14.90 -2.36 5.62
C HIS A 277 -16.01 -1.80 6.51
N ASP A 278 -17.21 -2.35 6.42
CA ASP A 278 -18.37 -1.99 7.24
C ASP A 278 -18.76 -3.12 8.20
N PRO A 279 -18.41 -3.03 9.49
CA PRO A 279 -18.76 -4.05 10.47
C PRO A 279 -20.25 -4.31 10.59
N SER A 280 -21.11 -3.34 10.29
CA SER A 280 -22.57 -3.52 10.33
C SER A 280 -23.10 -4.49 9.29
N ARG A 281 -22.32 -4.71 8.22
CA ARG A 281 -22.60 -5.67 7.12
C ARG A 281 -21.87 -6.99 7.29
N ASP A 282 -21.01 -7.12 8.29
CA ASP A 282 -20.17 -8.29 8.55
C ASP A 282 -20.79 -9.23 9.59
N GLY A 283 -22.02 -9.67 9.33
CA GLY A 283 -22.81 -10.41 10.32
C GLY A 283 -22.22 -11.76 10.76
N ASP A 284 -21.36 -12.37 9.94
CA ASP A 284 -20.66 -13.62 10.28
C ASP A 284 -19.14 -13.42 10.56
N GLY A 285 -18.65 -12.19 10.47
CA GLY A 285 -17.27 -11.82 10.81
C GLY A 285 -16.22 -12.22 9.79
N ARG A 286 -16.62 -12.73 8.59
CA ARG A 286 -15.65 -13.18 7.59
C ARG A 286 -14.92 -12.03 6.90
N GLY A 287 -15.55 -10.85 6.80
CA GLY A 287 -14.92 -9.66 6.25
C GLY A 287 -13.74 -9.19 7.10
N GLY A 288 -13.98 -9.04 8.41
CA GLY A 288 -12.91 -8.72 9.37
C GLY A 288 -11.85 -9.81 9.46
N GLN A 289 -12.25 -11.09 9.35
CA GLN A 289 -11.31 -12.22 9.30
C GLN A 289 -10.39 -12.12 8.09
N LEU A 290 -10.91 -11.82 6.91
CA LEU A 290 -10.10 -11.69 5.69
C LEU A 290 -9.09 -10.55 5.79
N ILE A 291 -9.50 -9.39 6.34
CA ILE A 291 -8.57 -8.27 6.55
C ILE A 291 -7.47 -8.66 7.55
N ALA A 292 -7.83 -9.35 8.63
CA ALA A 292 -6.86 -9.85 9.60
C ALA A 292 -5.84 -10.81 8.96
N GLU A 293 -6.28 -11.71 8.08
CA GLU A 293 -5.42 -12.60 7.30
C GLU A 293 -4.51 -11.84 6.33
N GLY A 294 -5.03 -10.81 5.67
CA GLY A 294 -4.24 -9.92 4.81
C GLY A 294 -3.15 -9.16 5.58
N ILE A 295 -3.48 -8.63 6.77
CA ILE A 295 -2.51 -7.98 7.67
C ILE A 295 -1.47 -8.99 8.14
N TRP A 296 -1.88 -10.20 8.48
CA TRP A 296 -0.97 -11.28 8.86
C TRP A 296 0.01 -11.61 7.72
N CYS A 297 -0.48 -11.77 6.48
CA CYS A 297 0.33 -12.00 5.28
C CYS A 297 1.30 -10.84 5.02
N PHE A 298 0.85 -9.59 5.22
CA PHE A 298 1.72 -8.43 5.11
C PHE A 298 2.84 -8.45 6.15
N ILE A 299 2.53 -8.71 7.43
CA ILE A 299 3.51 -8.79 8.51
C ILE A 299 4.50 -9.94 8.24
N GLU A 300 4.01 -11.11 7.82
CA GLU A 300 4.89 -12.23 7.44
C GLU A 300 5.86 -11.83 6.32
N GLY A 301 5.36 -11.16 5.28
CA GLY A 301 6.19 -10.60 4.22
C GLY A 301 7.24 -9.63 4.76
N LEU A 302 6.84 -8.70 5.64
CA LEU A 302 7.71 -7.71 6.26
C LEU A 302 8.85 -8.37 7.07
N MET A 303 8.54 -9.41 7.85
CA MET A 303 9.53 -10.19 8.61
C MET A 303 10.52 -10.95 7.72
N ASN A 304 10.14 -11.19 6.48
CA ASN A 304 10.96 -11.91 5.49
C ASN A 304 11.61 -11.01 4.43
N ARG A 305 11.66 -9.69 4.66
CA ARG A 305 12.41 -8.77 3.79
C ARG A 305 13.86 -9.19 3.66
N ILE A 306 14.37 -9.16 2.44
CA ILE A 306 15.74 -9.61 2.13
C ILE A 306 16.73 -8.45 2.20
N GLY A 307 16.26 -7.20 2.09
CA GLY A 307 17.10 -6.02 2.06
C GLY A 307 17.95 -5.96 0.79
N ASP A 308 17.38 -6.34 -0.34
CA ASP A 308 18.06 -6.37 -1.63
C ASP A 308 17.56 -5.31 -2.62
N HIS A 309 16.89 -4.28 -2.13
CA HIS A 309 16.63 -3.10 -2.94
C HIS A 309 17.95 -2.36 -3.21
N PRO A 310 18.36 -2.14 -4.49
CA PRO A 310 19.65 -1.56 -4.81
C PRO A 310 19.73 -0.09 -4.36
N ARG A 311 20.39 0.15 -3.23
CA ARG A 311 20.61 1.49 -2.64
C ARG A 311 21.98 2.00 -3.04
N GLY A 312 22.13 2.47 -4.27
CA GLY A 312 23.33 3.20 -4.71
C GLY A 312 24.53 2.34 -5.16
N THR A 313 24.60 1.05 -4.90
CA THR A 313 25.60 0.13 -5.45
C THR A 313 24.92 -1.04 -6.17
N THR A 314 25.51 -1.47 -7.28
CA THR A 314 25.04 -2.60 -8.07
C THR A 314 26.09 -3.69 -8.21
N GLU A 315 27.20 -3.62 -7.42
CA GLU A 315 28.34 -4.51 -7.51
C GLU A 315 27.97 -5.96 -7.17
N ASP A 316 27.02 -6.15 -6.26
CA ASP A 316 26.55 -7.47 -5.82
C ASP A 316 25.49 -8.10 -6.75
N TYR A 317 25.11 -7.40 -7.84
CA TYR A 317 24.07 -7.88 -8.75
C TYR A 317 24.64 -8.47 -10.02
N LEU A 318 23.97 -9.50 -10.53
CA LEU A 318 24.26 -10.01 -11.87
C LEU A 318 23.73 -8.99 -12.90
N GLN A 319 24.59 -8.57 -13.81
CA GLN A 319 24.27 -7.57 -14.84
C GLN A 319 24.05 -8.26 -16.18
N TYR A 320 22.94 -7.95 -16.84
CA TYR A 320 22.61 -8.38 -18.18
C TYR A 320 22.43 -7.16 -19.06
N ARG A 321 23.26 -7.02 -20.10
CA ARG A 321 23.23 -5.88 -21.01
C ARG A 321 22.54 -6.28 -22.30
N VAL A 322 21.52 -5.52 -22.68
CA VAL A 322 20.78 -5.73 -23.92
C VAL A 322 20.93 -4.49 -24.79
N VAL A 323 21.48 -4.68 -25.97
CA VAL A 323 21.53 -3.63 -27.02
C VAL A 323 20.33 -3.84 -27.92
N LEU A 324 19.51 -2.81 -28.05
CA LEU A 324 18.33 -2.83 -28.93
C LEU A 324 18.74 -2.55 -30.39
N ASP A 325 17.96 -3.05 -31.33
CA ASP A 325 18.29 -3.08 -32.77
C ASP A 325 18.65 -1.73 -33.42
N ASN A 326 18.41 -0.61 -32.74
CA ASN A 326 18.76 0.73 -33.21
C ASN A 326 20.10 1.28 -32.68
N GLU A 327 21.01 0.42 -32.24
CA GLU A 327 22.40 0.69 -31.78
C GLU A 327 22.60 1.80 -30.73
N ASP A 328 21.62 2.66 -30.49
CA ASP A 328 21.74 3.83 -29.60
C ASP A 328 21.19 3.60 -28.18
N HIS A 329 20.52 2.48 -27.93
CA HIS A 329 19.89 2.21 -26.62
C HIS A 329 20.36 0.90 -26.04
N GLU A 330 21.19 0.99 -24.99
CA GLU A 330 21.56 -0.13 -24.12
C GLU A 330 20.67 -0.07 -22.88
N VAL A 331 20.02 -1.17 -22.53
CA VAL A 331 19.31 -1.35 -21.26
C VAL A 331 20.08 -2.36 -20.41
N VAL A 332 20.42 -1.99 -19.19
CA VAL A 332 21.09 -2.91 -18.26
C VAL A 332 20.09 -3.41 -17.22
N PHE A 333 19.99 -4.72 -17.13
CA PHE A 333 19.19 -5.40 -16.14
C PHE A 333 20.09 -5.91 -15.01
N TYR A 334 19.58 -5.80 -13.80
CA TYR A 334 20.25 -6.22 -12.57
C TYR A 334 19.43 -7.29 -11.89
N LYS A 335 20.02 -8.45 -11.66
CA LYS A 335 19.35 -9.55 -10.96
C LYS A 335 20.00 -9.76 -9.60
N SER A 336 19.20 -9.77 -8.53
CA SER A 336 19.68 -10.10 -7.19
C SER A 336 20.01 -11.58 -7.09
N PRO A 337 21.22 -11.96 -6.65
CA PRO A 337 21.53 -13.37 -6.37
C PRO A 337 20.88 -13.89 -5.09
N ARG A 338 20.27 -13.01 -4.28
CA ARG A 338 19.65 -13.33 -2.99
C ARG A 338 18.16 -13.67 -3.12
N SER A 339 17.46 -13.00 -4.06
CA SER A 339 16.00 -13.11 -4.23
C SER A 339 15.55 -13.50 -5.62
N ASP A 340 16.48 -13.55 -6.58
CA ASP A 340 16.19 -13.67 -8.02
C ASP A 340 15.36 -12.51 -8.62
N ARG A 341 15.12 -11.43 -7.85
CA ARG A 341 14.40 -10.23 -8.30
C ARG A 341 15.22 -9.44 -9.30
N TRP A 342 14.50 -8.75 -10.19
CA TRP A 342 15.07 -7.98 -11.29
C TRP A 342 14.79 -6.49 -11.16
N TRP A 343 15.77 -5.70 -11.61
CA TRP A 343 15.65 -4.26 -11.84
C TRP A 343 16.23 -3.93 -13.21
N MET A 344 15.76 -2.83 -13.80
CA MET A 344 16.35 -2.28 -15.01
C MET A 344 16.81 -0.85 -14.76
N ASP A 345 17.88 -0.43 -15.42
CA ASP A 345 18.36 0.93 -15.33
C ASP A 345 17.53 1.89 -16.17
N MET A 346 17.38 3.09 -15.63
CA MET A 346 16.73 4.20 -16.30
C MET A 346 17.70 5.37 -16.33
N PRO A 347 18.08 5.86 -17.52
CA PRO A 347 18.89 7.05 -17.63
C PRO A 347 18.07 8.27 -17.18
N THR A 348 18.52 8.92 -16.11
CA THR A 348 17.92 10.19 -15.70
C THR A 348 18.56 11.35 -16.44
N PRO A 349 17.78 12.38 -16.86
CA PRO A 349 18.34 13.58 -17.48
C PRO A 349 19.40 14.20 -16.59
N GLY A 350 20.64 14.30 -17.09
CA GLY A 350 21.74 14.93 -16.37
C GLY A 350 21.69 16.45 -16.53
N ASN A 351 21.80 17.20 -15.42
CA ASN A 351 22.04 18.63 -15.47
C ASN A 351 23.52 18.87 -15.83
N GLY A 352 23.82 19.09 -17.08
CA GLY A 352 25.15 19.52 -17.53
C GLY A 352 26.27 18.57 -17.19
N ASN A 353 27.40 18.72 -16.81
CA ASN A 353 28.60 17.91 -16.61
C ASN A 353 28.53 16.75 -15.59
N ARG A 354 27.38 16.37 -15.04
CA ARG A 354 27.23 15.19 -14.19
C ARG A 354 26.51 14.09 -14.96
N LYS A 355 27.10 12.89 -15.02
CA LYS A 355 26.36 11.68 -15.44
C LYS A 355 25.08 11.63 -14.61
N GLY A 356 23.92 11.49 -15.26
CA GLY A 356 22.63 11.39 -14.60
C GLY A 356 22.70 10.32 -13.50
N ARG A 357 21.93 10.50 -12.43
CA ARG A 357 21.85 9.50 -11.35
C ARG A 357 21.16 8.27 -11.93
N LEU A 358 21.75 7.09 -11.77
CA LEU A 358 21.14 5.84 -12.16
C LEU A 358 19.88 5.61 -11.32
N LEU A 359 18.73 5.52 -11.97
CA LEU A 359 17.48 5.11 -11.36
C LEU A 359 17.27 3.63 -11.70
N LEU A 360 17.10 2.78 -10.68
CA LEU A 360 16.81 1.37 -10.86
C LEU A 360 15.33 1.12 -10.58
N VAL A 361 14.63 0.65 -11.60
CA VAL A 361 13.20 0.38 -11.56
C VAL A 361 12.98 -1.13 -11.43
N PRO A 362 12.20 -1.60 -10.45
CA PRO A 362 11.83 -2.99 -10.34
C PRO A 362 11.15 -3.49 -11.62
N CYS A 363 11.55 -4.68 -12.08
CA CYS A 363 10.99 -5.30 -13.27
C CYS A 363 10.83 -6.81 -13.08
N ALA A 364 10.15 -7.45 -14.01
CA ALA A 364 10.02 -8.91 -14.09
C ALA A 364 11.04 -9.50 -15.07
N TYR A 365 11.19 -10.82 -15.04
CA TYR A 365 12.03 -11.53 -16.02
C TYR A 365 11.51 -11.38 -17.46
N GLU A 366 10.19 -11.26 -17.61
CA GLU A 366 9.51 -11.02 -18.89
C GLU A 366 9.92 -9.69 -19.53
N ASP A 367 10.21 -8.65 -18.71
CA ASP A 367 10.74 -7.37 -19.20
C ASP A 367 12.13 -7.56 -19.84
N TYR A 368 12.99 -8.38 -19.21
CA TYR A 368 14.28 -8.76 -19.80
C TYR A 368 14.10 -9.55 -21.10
N GLN A 369 13.17 -10.52 -21.14
CA GLN A 369 12.89 -11.28 -22.35
C GLN A 369 12.39 -10.39 -23.50
N THR A 370 11.53 -9.42 -23.19
CA THR A 370 11.01 -8.42 -24.14
C THR A 370 12.16 -7.59 -24.74
N ALA A 371 13.06 -7.12 -23.88
CA ALA A 371 14.25 -6.40 -24.33
C ALA A 371 15.17 -7.26 -25.18
N ALA A 372 15.44 -8.50 -24.75
CA ALA A 372 16.28 -9.46 -25.49
C ALA A 372 15.68 -9.84 -26.86
N ALA A 373 14.35 -9.68 -27.03
CA ALA A 373 13.67 -9.84 -28.33
C ALA A 373 13.70 -8.58 -29.19
N GLY A 374 14.40 -7.50 -28.78
CA GLY A 374 14.58 -6.26 -29.55
C GLY A 374 13.51 -5.18 -29.31
N SER A 375 12.66 -5.36 -28.28
CA SER A 375 11.58 -4.38 -27.96
C SER A 375 11.79 -3.77 -26.58
N LEU A 376 11.53 -2.47 -26.43
CA LEU A 376 11.55 -1.81 -25.11
C LEU A 376 10.40 -2.33 -24.24
N PRO A 377 10.64 -2.71 -22.99
CA PRO A 377 9.56 -3.03 -22.05
C PRO A 377 8.64 -1.83 -21.79
N ASP A 378 7.33 -2.07 -21.71
CA ASP A 378 6.34 -1.01 -21.44
C ASP A 378 6.68 -0.21 -20.18
N ARG A 379 7.13 -0.88 -19.14
CA ARG A 379 7.53 -0.26 -17.86
C ARG A 379 8.70 0.69 -18.04
N TRP A 380 9.71 0.32 -18.85
CA TRP A 380 10.84 1.20 -19.16
C TRP A 380 10.36 2.45 -19.86
N TRP A 381 9.53 2.30 -20.91
CA TRP A 381 9.03 3.39 -21.70
C TRP A 381 8.21 4.37 -20.87
N ARG A 382 7.29 3.90 -20.05
CA ARG A 382 6.45 4.74 -19.17
C ARG A 382 7.29 5.52 -18.17
N THR A 383 8.26 4.86 -17.52
CA THR A 383 9.16 5.53 -16.57
C THR A 383 9.97 6.64 -17.27
N GLN A 384 10.47 6.36 -18.48
CA GLN A 384 11.19 7.37 -19.28
C GLN A 384 10.31 8.59 -19.58
N GLN A 385 9.04 8.39 -19.92
CA GLN A 385 8.11 9.49 -20.19
C GLN A 385 7.84 10.36 -18.94
N LYS A 386 7.84 9.78 -17.76
CA LYS A 386 7.69 10.51 -16.49
C LYS A 386 8.95 11.32 -16.12
N LEU A 387 10.10 10.92 -16.59
CA LEU A 387 11.39 11.57 -16.30
C LEU A 387 11.72 12.70 -17.30
N GLY A 388 11.12 12.71 -18.48
CA GLY A 388 11.34 13.70 -19.56
C GLY A 388 10.41 14.84 -19.49
#